data_7988cf0f9c3538232da86fd52546a4af
#
_entry.id   7988cf0f9c3538232da86fd52546a4af
#
_cell.length_a   1.000
_cell.length_b   1.000
_cell.length_c   1.000
_cell.angle_alpha   90.00
_cell.angle_beta   90.00
_cell.angle_gamma   90.00
#
_symmetry.space_group_name_H-M   'P 1'
#
loop_
_entity.id
_entity.type
_entity.pdbx_description
1 polymer ?
#
loop_
_entity_poly.entity_id
_entity_poly.type
_entity_poly.pdbx_seq_one_letter_code
_entity_poly.pdbx_strand_id
1 'polypeptide(L)' 'MIIDFLGKFYDNHSLSIVNRNLIIKLVEARPDWKISITPLDSYDPEYKLDKNVVKQLKILERTETSEPDIQVRHSYP' A
#
# COMPACT_ATOMS: atom_id res chain seq x y z
N MET A 1 1.29 16.74 4.02
CA MET A 1 1.12 16.21 2.67
C MET A 1 0.48 14.83 2.74
N ILE A 2 -0.52 14.60 1.93
CA ILE A 2 -1.20 13.31 1.83
C ILE A 2 -0.76 12.65 0.52
N ILE A 3 -0.17 11.47 0.61
CA ILE A 3 0.31 10.71 -0.56
C ILE A 3 -0.42 9.37 -0.57
N ASP A 4 -1.11 9.08 -1.67
CA ASP A 4 -1.79 7.81 -1.87
C ASP A 4 -1.08 6.99 -2.94
N PHE A 5 -0.93 5.70 -2.69
CA PHE A 5 -0.30 4.77 -3.62
C PHE A 5 -1.36 3.81 -4.17
N LEU A 6 -1.56 3.87 -5.48
CA LEU A 6 -2.50 3.04 -6.21
C LEU A 6 -1.75 1.89 -6.89
N GLY A 7 -2.13 0.65 -6.58
CA GLY A 7 -1.49 -0.51 -7.18
C GLY A 7 -1.91 -1.79 -6.50
N LYS A 8 -1.23 -2.87 -6.83
CA LYS A 8 -1.44 -4.17 -6.18
C LYS A 8 -0.50 -4.32 -5.00
N PHE A 9 -1.02 -4.77 -3.87
CA PHE A 9 -0.28 -4.90 -2.62
C PHE A 9 -0.37 -6.28 -1.99
N TYR A 10 -1.36 -7.08 -2.33
CA TYR A 10 -1.67 -8.31 -1.58
C TYR A 10 -1.27 -9.60 -2.26
N ASP A 11 -1.09 -9.63 -3.57
CA ASP A 11 -0.73 -10.86 -4.25
C ASP A 11 0.78 -11.15 -4.17
N ASN A 12 1.20 -12.27 -4.75
CA ASN A 12 2.59 -12.71 -4.71
C ASN A 12 3.37 -12.38 -5.98
N HIS A 13 2.84 -11.55 -6.86
CA HIS A 13 3.57 -11.06 -8.02
C HIS A 13 4.70 -10.12 -7.60
N SER A 14 5.75 -10.09 -8.40
CA SER A 14 6.94 -9.28 -8.09
C SER A 14 6.62 -7.82 -7.86
N LEU A 15 5.70 -7.26 -8.65
CA LEU A 15 5.32 -5.85 -8.50
C LEU A 15 4.65 -5.59 -7.15
N SER A 16 3.79 -6.49 -6.69
CA SER A 16 3.14 -6.37 -5.39
C SER A 16 4.15 -6.48 -4.25
N ILE A 17 5.13 -7.35 -4.37
CA ILE A 17 6.22 -7.48 -3.39
C ILE A 17 7.01 -6.17 -3.30
N VAL A 18 7.35 -5.59 -4.45
CA VAL A 18 8.05 -4.30 -4.51
C VAL A 18 7.21 -3.21 -3.86
N ASN A 19 5.91 -3.15 -4.17
CA ASN A 19 5.00 -2.15 -3.62
C ASN A 19 4.89 -2.25 -2.09
N ARG A 20 4.74 -3.46 -1.56
CA ARG A 20 4.67 -3.67 -0.10
C ARG A 20 5.95 -3.18 0.57
N ASN A 21 7.10 -3.59 0.06
CA ASN A 21 8.37 -3.21 0.65
C ASN A 21 8.62 -1.71 0.57
N LEU A 22 8.28 -1.11 -0.56
CA LEU A 22 8.43 0.33 -0.74
C LEU A 22 7.59 1.12 0.25
N ILE A 23 6.32 0.76 0.39
CA ILE A 23 5.40 1.50 1.24
C ILE A 23 5.79 1.40 2.72
N ILE A 24 6.19 0.22 3.16
CA ILE A 24 6.61 0.01 4.55
C ILE A 24 7.84 0.84 4.87
N LYS A 25 8.83 0.81 3.99
CA LYS A 25 10.06 1.60 4.17
C LYS A 25 9.79 3.10 4.13
N LEU A 26 8.88 3.52 3.27
CA LEU A 26 8.55 4.94 3.14
C LEU A 26 7.85 5.46 4.40
N VAL A 27 6.93 4.69 4.97
CA VAL A 27 6.26 5.04 6.22
C VAL A 27 7.28 5.19 7.35
N GLU A 28 8.26 4.30 7.42
CA GLU A 28 9.32 4.37 8.43
C GLU A 28 10.24 5.56 8.22
N ALA A 29 10.58 5.87 6.95
CA ALA A 29 11.52 6.94 6.62
C ALA A 29 10.88 8.33 6.71
N ARG A 30 9.59 8.42 6.51
CA ARG A 30 8.85 9.71 6.47
C ARG A 30 7.63 9.65 7.37
N PRO A 31 7.80 9.60 8.69
CA PRO A 31 6.67 9.55 9.62
C PRO A 31 5.84 10.83 9.64
N ASP A 32 6.37 11.93 9.09
CA ASP A 32 5.67 13.20 8.97
C ASP A 32 4.70 13.25 7.78
N TRP A 33 4.82 12.31 6.84
CA TRP A 33 3.90 12.22 5.71
C TRP A 33 2.70 11.36 6.06
N LYS A 34 1.52 11.78 5.62
CA LYS A 34 0.33 10.95 5.70
C LYS A 34 0.27 10.08 4.45
N ILE A 35 0.58 8.80 4.62
CA ILE A 35 0.65 7.85 3.52
C ILE A 35 -0.55 6.91 3.58
N SER A 36 -1.19 6.72 2.44
CA SER A 36 -2.28 5.76 2.31
C SER A 36 -2.07 4.89 1.07
N ILE A 37 -2.80 3.80 0.98
CA ILE A 37 -2.79 2.94 -0.20
C ILE A 37 -4.21 2.76 -0.72
N THR A 38 -4.33 2.62 -2.04
CA THR A 38 -5.56 2.22 -2.71
C THR A 38 -5.25 0.94 -3.47
N PRO A 39 -5.47 -0.23 -2.84
CA PRO A 39 -5.12 -1.49 -3.49
C PRO A 39 -6.08 -1.83 -4.61
N LEU A 40 -5.53 -2.32 -5.72
CA LEU A 40 -6.30 -2.84 -6.86
C LEU A 40 -6.62 -4.32 -6.72
N ASP A 41 -6.11 -4.96 -5.67
CA ASP A 41 -6.35 -6.36 -5.35
C ASP A 41 -6.84 -6.50 -3.92
N SER A 42 -7.33 -7.68 -3.58
CA SER A 42 -7.82 -8.01 -2.25
C SER A 42 -6.91 -9.02 -1.58
N TYR A 43 -6.82 -8.97 -0.26
CA TYR A 43 -6.09 -9.97 0.52
C TYR A 43 -6.76 -11.33 0.39
N ASP A 44 -5.96 -12.35 0.10
CA ASP A 44 -6.39 -13.74 0.07
C ASP A 44 -5.48 -14.55 1.01
N PRO A 45 -6.05 -15.30 1.97
CA PRO A 45 -5.23 -16.13 2.87
C PRO A 45 -4.33 -17.13 2.16
N GLU A 46 -4.65 -17.52 0.94
CA GLU A 46 -3.81 -18.42 0.14
C GLU A 46 -2.46 -17.79 -0.22
N TYR A 47 -2.36 -16.47 -0.21
CA TYR A 47 -1.08 -15.79 -0.47
C TYR A 47 -0.06 -15.98 0.64
N LYS A 48 -0.48 -16.41 1.82
CA LYS A 48 0.40 -16.69 2.98
C LYS A 48 1.33 -15.54 3.34
N LEU A 49 0.81 -14.32 3.27
CA LEU A 49 1.58 -13.14 3.64
C LEU A 49 1.77 -13.09 5.15
N ASP A 50 2.85 -12.45 5.58
CA ASP A 50 3.10 -12.19 6.99
C ASP A 50 1.93 -11.41 7.59
N LYS A 51 1.42 -11.86 8.74
CA LYS A 51 0.27 -11.24 9.39
C LYS A 51 0.52 -9.79 9.78
N ASN A 52 1.73 -9.47 10.19
CA ASN A 52 2.09 -8.10 10.55
C ASN A 52 2.09 -7.18 9.32
N VAL A 53 2.58 -7.69 8.20
CA VAL A 53 2.55 -6.95 6.93
C VAL A 53 1.13 -6.67 6.50
N VAL A 54 0.26 -7.69 6.54
CA VAL A 54 -1.16 -7.52 6.18
C VAL A 54 -1.82 -6.50 7.09
N LYS A 55 -1.58 -6.55 8.39
CA LYS A 55 -2.12 -5.61 9.35
C LYS A 55 -1.68 -4.17 9.04
N GLN A 56 -0.41 -3.97 8.73
CA GLN A 56 0.10 -2.65 8.36
C GLN A 56 -0.55 -2.12 7.09
N LEU A 57 -0.70 -2.98 6.07
CA LEU A 57 -1.35 -2.59 4.83
C LEU A 57 -2.81 -2.23 5.04
N LYS A 58 -3.53 -3.00 5.86
CA LYS A 58 -4.94 -2.73 6.16
C LYS A 58 -5.12 -1.37 6.85
N ILE A 59 -4.22 -1.02 7.76
CA ILE A 59 -4.24 0.28 8.42
C ILE A 59 -4.03 1.41 7.43
N LEU A 60 -3.19 1.19 6.41
CA LEU A 60 -2.88 2.21 5.41
C LEU A 60 -3.93 2.33 4.31
N GLU A 61 -4.86 1.38 4.19
CA GLU A 61 -5.89 1.46 3.18
C GLU A 61 -6.69 2.75 3.31
N ARG A 62 -6.87 3.41 2.17
CA ARG A 62 -7.55 4.70 2.14
C ARG A 62 -9.01 4.54 2.52
N THR A 63 -9.40 5.20 3.61
CA THR A 63 -10.78 5.21 4.10
C THR A 63 -11.39 6.60 4.06
N GLU A 64 -10.57 7.63 3.81
CA GLU A 64 -11.00 9.01 3.82
C GLU A 64 -11.56 9.41 2.45
N THR A 65 -12.50 10.35 2.49
CA THR A 65 -13.12 10.92 1.28
C THR A 65 -12.31 12.08 0.70
N SER A 66 -11.34 12.61 1.46
CA SER A 66 -10.50 13.70 0.99
C SER A 66 -9.52 13.23 -0.07
N GLU A 67 -9.31 14.06 -1.09
CA GLU A 67 -8.37 13.74 -2.14
C GLU A 67 -6.94 13.87 -1.65
N PRO A 68 -6.03 12.99 -2.08
CA PRO A 68 -4.61 13.12 -1.75
C PRO A 68 -3.99 14.28 -2.53
N ASP A 69 -2.91 14.83 -1.97
CA ASP A 69 -2.11 15.85 -2.68
C ASP A 69 -1.41 15.23 -3.88
N ILE A 70 -0.93 14.00 -3.72
CA ILE A 70 -0.25 13.25 -4.77
C ILE A 70 -0.78 11.83 -4.75
N GLN A 71 -1.09 11.29 -5.93
CA GLN A 71 -1.37 9.87 -6.08
C GLN A 71 -0.32 9.26 -7.00
N VAL A 72 0.40 8.27 -6.49
CA VAL A 72 1.40 7.52 -7.24
C VAL A 72 0.78 6.22 -7.72
N ARG A 73 0.76 6.00 -9.00
CA ARG A 73 0.29 4.75 -9.59
C ARG A 73 1.47 3.86 -9.93
N HIS A 74 1.52 2.69 -9.32
CA HIS A 74 2.55 1.70 -9.58
C HIS A 74 1.89 0.35 -9.83
N SER A 75 1.44 0.14 -11.04
CA SER A 75 0.76 -1.09 -11.49
C SER A 75 1.09 -1.36 -12.94
N TYR A 76 0.88 -2.59 -13.36
CA TYR A 76 0.95 -2.91 -14.79
C TYR A 76 -0.23 -2.26 -15.51
N PRO A 77 0.01 -1.79 -16.71
CA PRO A 77 -1.07 -1.27 -17.55
C PRO A 77 -2.08 -2.34 -17.95
#